data_d24ef4f2d3ab2a0f88c01c311c3b8a43
#
_entry.id   d24ef4f2d3ab2a0f88c01c311c3b8a43
#
_cell.length_a   1.000
_cell.length_b   1.000
_cell.length_c   1.000
_cell.angle_alpha   90.00
_cell.angle_beta   90.00
_cell.angle_gamma   90.00
#
_symmetry.space_group_name_H-M   'P 1'
#
loop_
_entity.id
_entity.type
_entity.pdbx_description
1 polymer ?
#
loop_
_entity_poly.entity_id
_entity_poly.type
_entity_poly.pdbx_seq_one_letter_code
_entity_poly.pdbx_strand_id
1 'polypeptide(L)'
;MSETALLVVDVQNDVMAESVNSDDVVAKISSLVDRAREQGVPVFWVQHSDPGMPRDSDAWQVVPQLVPAPGEPVVHKTWGDAFVETDLAERLQERDVKRIVLCGAQTDACIRSTFYGGIHRGYDMTL
;
A
#
# COMPACT_ATOMS: atom_id res chain seq x y z
N MET A 1 -5.86 4.14 -20.39
CA MET A 1 -5.20 3.26 -19.42
C MET A 1 -4.13 4.00 -18.66
N SER A 2 -4.13 3.86 -17.37
CA SER A 2 -3.13 4.53 -16.56
C SER A 2 -1.88 3.66 -16.44
N GLU A 3 -0.71 4.24 -16.69
CA GLU A 3 0.57 3.59 -16.41
C GLU A 3 0.97 3.76 -14.95
N THR A 4 0.17 4.45 -14.16
CA THR A 4 0.40 4.78 -12.77
C THR A 4 -0.50 3.94 -11.86
N ALA A 5 0.04 3.50 -10.74
CA ALA A 5 -0.74 2.86 -9.68
C ALA A 5 -0.48 3.57 -8.35
N LEU A 6 -1.49 3.58 -7.49
CA LEU A 6 -1.35 4.02 -6.11
C LEU A 6 -1.18 2.79 -5.22
N LEU A 7 -0.09 2.73 -4.47
CA LEU A 7 0.15 1.70 -3.47
C LEU A 7 -0.11 2.27 -2.09
N VAL A 8 -1.06 1.66 -1.37
CA VAL A 8 -1.38 2.02 0.01
C VAL A 8 -0.81 0.93 0.91
N VAL A 9 0.23 1.27 1.67
CA VAL A 9 1.04 0.29 2.39
C VAL A 9 0.83 0.40 3.90
N ASP A 10 0.49 -0.72 4.51
CA ASP A 10 0.45 -0.92 5.96
C ASP A 10 -0.48 0.03 6.73
N VAL A 11 -1.56 0.50 6.12
CA VAL A 11 -2.54 1.35 6.80
C VAL A 11 -3.52 0.46 7.56
N GLN A 12 -3.00 -0.22 8.56
CA GLN A 12 -3.68 -1.24 9.35
C GLN A 12 -3.92 -0.75 10.78
N ASN A 13 -4.89 -1.33 11.46
CA ASN A 13 -5.29 -0.87 12.79
C ASN A 13 -4.13 -0.76 13.78
N ASP A 14 -3.32 -1.80 13.90
CA ASP A 14 -2.23 -1.81 14.87
C ASP A 14 -1.12 -0.82 14.50
N VAL A 15 -0.82 -0.70 13.21
CA VAL A 15 0.19 0.24 12.72
C VAL A 15 -0.24 1.68 12.99
N MET A 16 -1.48 2.01 12.68
CA MET A 16 -1.99 3.37 12.84
C MET A 16 -2.23 3.75 14.31
N ALA A 17 -2.49 2.76 15.16
CA ALA A 17 -2.70 3.00 16.60
C ALA A 17 -1.46 3.60 17.28
N GLU A 18 -0.27 3.33 16.76
CA GLU A 18 0.99 3.84 17.30
C GLU A 18 1.43 5.15 16.67
N SER A 19 0.72 5.61 15.64
CA SER A 19 1.11 6.81 14.89
C SER A 19 0.60 8.08 15.55
N VAL A 20 1.47 9.10 15.59
CA VAL A 20 1.08 10.46 15.94
C VAL A 20 0.34 11.05 14.75
N ASN A 21 -0.76 11.76 15.00
CA ASN A 21 -1.60 12.36 13.95
C ASN A 21 -2.18 11.35 12.97
N SER A 22 -2.52 10.16 13.46
CA SER A 22 -3.04 9.09 12.59
C SER A 22 -4.31 9.50 11.83
N ASP A 23 -5.20 10.27 12.45
CA ASP A 23 -6.42 10.74 11.81
C ASP A 23 -6.13 11.63 10.60
N ASP A 24 -5.13 12.53 10.71
CA ASP A 24 -4.72 13.40 9.60
C ASP A 24 -4.09 12.59 8.47
N VAL A 25 -3.26 11.62 8.81
CA VAL A 25 -2.62 10.73 7.83
C VAL A 25 -3.67 9.93 7.08
N VAL A 26 -4.61 9.32 7.80
CA VAL A 26 -5.69 8.54 7.20
C VAL A 26 -6.55 9.41 6.29
N ALA A 27 -6.87 10.63 6.71
CA ALA A 27 -7.66 11.57 5.90
C ALA A 27 -6.94 11.92 4.58
N LYS A 28 -5.63 12.13 4.62
CA LYS A 28 -4.84 12.41 3.42
C LYS A 28 -4.79 11.20 2.49
N ILE A 29 -4.62 10.01 3.03
CA ILE A 29 -4.62 8.77 2.24
C ILE A 29 -6.00 8.56 1.61
N SER A 30 -7.07 8.77 2.36
CA SER A 30 -8.44 8.67 1.85
C SER A 30 -8.66 9.61 0.66
N SER A 31 -8.16 10.84 0.76
CA SER A 31 -8.24 11.81 -0.34
C SER A 31 -7.48 11.33 -1.57
N LEU A 32 -6.28 10.76 -1.40
CA LEU A 32 -5.50 10.20 -2.50
C LEU A 32 -6.21 9.02 -3.16
N VAL A 33 -6.78 8.14 -2.36
CA VAL A 33 -7.52 6.98 -2.86
C VAL A 33 -8.73 7.42 -3.69
N ASP A 34 -9.49 8.40 -3.19
CA ASP A 34 -10.65 8.93 -3.91
C ASP A 34 -10.24 9.54 -5.24
N ARG A 35 -9.16 10.32 -5.25
CA ARG A 35 -8.64 10.92 -6.49
C ARG A 35 -8.17 9.86 -7.47
N ALA A 36 -7.49 8.83 -7.00
CA ALA A 36 -7.02 7.74 -7.85
C ALA A 36 -8.21 7.05 -8.53
N ARG A 37 -9.25 6.76 -7.77
CA ARG A 37 -10.47 6.13 -8.29
C ARG A 37 -11.16 7.01 -9.33
N GLU A 38 -11.27 8.30 -9.07
CA GLU A 38 -11.87 9.26 -10.00
C GLU A 38 -11.12 9.36 -11.32
N GLN A 39 -9.79 9.22 -11.26
CA GLN A 39 -8.91 9.34 -12.43
C GLN A 39 -8.67 8.00 -13.13
N GLY A 40 -9.27 6.92 -12.64
CA GLY A 40 -9.04 5.60 -13.21
C GLY A 40 -7.66 5.01 -12.89
N VAL A 41 -6.99 5.54 -11.88
CA VAL A 41 -5.70 5.02 -11.41
C VAL A 41 -5.96 3.82 -10.50
N PRO A 42 -5.41 2.63 -10.81
CA PRO A 42 -5.62 1.46 -9.97
C PRO A 42 -5.00 1.64 -8.59
N VAL A 43 -5.74 1.22 -7.57
CA VAL A 43 -5.31 1.25 -6.18
C VAL A 43 -4.95 -0.16 -5.73
N PHE A 44 -3.76 -0.32 -5.20
CA PHE A 44 -3.25 -1.58 -4.65
C PHE A 44 -3.09 -1.41 -3.15
N TRP A 45 -3.60 -2.37 -2.40
CA TRP A 45 -3.52 -2.39 -0.95
C TRP A 45 -2.45 -3.39 -0.53
N VAL A 46 -1.54 -2.97 0.33
CA VAL A 46 -0.48 -3.84 0.84
C VAL A 46 -0.64 -3.97 2.35
N GLN A 47 -0.78 -5.20 2.83
CA GLN A 47 -0.93 -5.49 4.26
C GLN A 47 0.22 -6.37 4.73
N HIS A 48 0.81 -5.96 5.85
CA HIS A 48 1.88 -6.69 6.50
C HIS A 48 1.31 -7.63 7.57
N SER A 49 1.91 -8.80 7.71
CA SER A 49 1.62 -9.68 8.84
C SER A 49 2.91 -10.19 9.46
N ASP A 50 2.87 -10.41 10.77
CA ASP A 50 3.95 -10.99 11.54
C ASP A 50 3.35 -11.65 12.81
N PRO A 51 4.17 -12.29 13.67
CA PRO A 51 3.64 -12.93 14.88
C PRO A 51 2.90 -11.98 15.83
N GLY A 52 3.27 -10.70 15.85
CA GLY A 52 2.57 -9.69 16.67
C GLY A 52 1.33 -9.13 16.02
N MET A 53 1.15 -9.36 14.71
CA MET A 53 0.00 -8.89 13.94
C MET A 53 -0.39 -9.97 12.94
N PRO A 54 -0.98 -11.08 13.40
CA PRO A 54 -1.30 -12.20 12.52
C PRO A 54 -2.33 -11.84 11.47
N ARG A 55 -2.18 -12.45 10.29
CA ARG A 55 -3.14 -12.26 9.20
C ARG A 55 -4.57 -12.61 9.66
N ASP A 56 -5.53 -11.80 9.24
CA ASP A 56 -6.96 -11.89 9.57
C ASP A 56 -7.31 -11.48 11.00
N SER A 57 -6.34 -11.06 11.83
CA SER A 57 -6.63 -10.47 13.14
C SER A 57 -7.17 -9.05 13.01
N ASP A 58 -7.81 -8.53 14.05
CA ASP A 58 -8.30 -7.14 14.06
C ASP A 58 -7.16 -6.14 13.87
N ALA A 59 -6.01 -6.41 14.50
CA ALA A 59 -4.82 -5.57 14.36
C ALA A 59 -4.33 -5.48 12.92
N TRP A 60 -4.47 -6.54 12.15
CA TRP A 60 -4.04 -6.66 10.76
C TRP A 60 -4.99 -5.94 9.78
N GLN A 61 -6.26 -5.77 10.12
CA GLN A 61 -7.23 -5.18 9.21
C GLN A 61 -6.85 -3.74 8.81
N VAL A 62 -7.20 -3.36 7.59
CA VAL A 62 -7.11 -1.97 7.15
C VAL A 62 -8.02 -1.12 8.04
N VAL A 63 -7.58 0.08 8.41
CA VAL A 63 -8.38 0.97 9.26
C VAL A 63 -9.78 1.15 8.70
N PRO A 64 -10.82 1.24 9.57
CA PRO A 64 -12.22 1.30 9.10
C PRO A 64 -12.55 2.48 8.18
N GLN A 65 -11.78 3.54 8.27
CA GLN A 65 -11.97 4.73 7.43
C GLN A 65 -11.60 4.50 5.97
N LEU A 66 -10.86 3.43 5.69
CA LEU A 66 -10.41 3.08 4.34
C LEU A 66 -10.92 1.68 4.00
N VAL A 67 -11.64 1.57 2.90
CA VAL A 67 -12.20 0.28 2.47
C VAL A 67 -11.71 -0.02 1.07
N PRO A 68 -10.96 -1.12 0.89
CA PRO A 68 -10.62 -1.57 -0.47
C PRO A 68 -11.90 -1.84 -1.27
N ALA A 69 -11.94 -1.30 -2.49
CA ALA A 69 -13.09 -1.51 -3.37
C ALA A 69 -12.99 -2.87 -4.08
N PRO A 70 -14.12 -3.43 -4.53
CA PRO A 70 -14.09 -4.66 -5.32
C PRO A 70 -13.18 -4.50 -6.55
N GLY A 71 -12.33 -5.49 -6.78
CA GLY A 71 -11.38 -5.47 -7.89
C GLY A 71 -10.06 -4.79 -7.61
N GLU A 72 -9.93 -4.10 -6.50
CA GLU A 72 -8.63 -3.54 -6.07
C GLU A 72 -7.78 -4.64 -5.42
N PRO A 73 -6.58 -4.90 -5.96
CA PRO A 73 -5.75 -5.99 -5.42
C PRO A 73 -5.30 -5.73 -3.99
N VAL A 74 -5.27 -6.79 -3.20
CA VAL A 74 -4.70 -6.78 -1.85
C VAL A 74 -3.50 -7.71 -1.85
N VAL A 75 -2.32 -7.17 -1.55
CA VAL A 75 -1.07 -7.92 -1.52
C VAL A 75 -0.68 -8.15 -0.06
N HIS A 76 -0.38 -9.39 0.27
CA HIS A 76 0.01 -9.79 1.62
C HIS A 76 1.51 -9.98 1.69
N LYS A 77 2.18 -9.23 2.57
CA LYS A 77 3.62 -9.33 2.72
C LYS A 77 4.01 -9.71 4.15
N THR A 78 5.20 -10.25 4.28
CA THR A 78 5.82 -10.57 5.58
C THR A 78 7.20 -9.94 5.73
N TRP A 79 7.69 -9.29 4.69
CA TRP A 79 8.96 -8.55 4.67
C TRP A 79 8.68 -7.05 4.56
N GLY A 80 9.69 -6.23 4.89
CA GLY A 80 9.55 -4.77 4.78
C GLY A 80 9.27 -4.32 3.35
N ASP A 81 10.01 -4.84 2.39
CA ASP A 81 9.81 -4.58 0.97
C ASP A 81 8.60 -5.37 0.46
N ALA A 82 7.60 -4.65 -0.05
CA ALA A 82 6.36 -5.25 -0.55
C ALA A 82 6.56 -6.14 -1.78
N PHE A 83 7.70 -6.04 -2.46
CA PHE A 83 8.00 -6.88 -3.62
C PHE A 83 8.58 -8.25 -3.23
N VAL A 84 9.09 -8.40 -2.02
CA VAL A 84 9.77 -9.63 -1.60
C VAL A 84 8.75 -10.71 -1.24
N GLU A 85 8.84 -11.85 -1.91
CA GLU A 85 7.98 -13.01 -1.70
C GLU A 85 6.48 -12.71 -1.82
N THR A 86 6.14 -11.81 -2.76
CA THR A 86 4.76 -11.46 -3.07
C THR A 86 4.52 -11.52 -4.57
N ASP A 87 3.26 -11.43 -4.97
CA ASP A 87 2.86 -11.35 -6.37
C ASP A 87 2.67 -9.90 -6.86
N LEU A 88 3.17 -8.92 -6.10
CA LEU A 88 2.98 -7.50 -6.43
C LEU A 88 3.50 -7.16 -7.82
N ALA A 89 4.72 -7.55 -8.15
CA ALA A 89 5.31 -7.26 -9.45
C ALA A 89 4.48 -7.83 -10.60
N GLU A 90 4.00 -9.07 -10.46
CA GLU A 90 3.16 -9.71 -11.46
C GLU A 90 1.84 -8.97 -11.65
N ARG A 91 1.19 -8.56 -10.56
CA ARG A 91 -0.07 -7.80 -10.62
C ARG A 91 0.10 -6.44 -11.26
N LEU A 92 1.22 -5.77 -11.00
CA LEU A 92 1.55 -4.50 -11.64
C LEU A 92 1.80 -4.67 -13.14
N GLN A 93 2.52 -5.72 -13.53
CA GLN A 93 2.79 -6.02 -14.94
C GLN A 93 1.51 -6.34 -15.72
N GLU A 94 0.58 -7.03 -15.11
CA GLU A 94 -0.73 -7.33 -15.73
C GLU A 94 -1.49 -6.07 -16.13
N ARG A 95 -1.22 -4.95 -15.47
CA ARG A 95 -1.87 -3.67 -15.71
C ARG A 95 -0.98 -2.67 -16.43
N ASP A 96 0.18 -3.10 -16.91
CA ASP A 96 1.16 -2.25 -17.60
C ASP A 96 1.59 -1.04 -16.77
N VAL A 97 1.68 -1.19 -15.46
CA VAL A 97 2.09 -0.12 -14.56
C VAL A 97 3.59 0.13 -14.69
N LYS A 98 3.96 1.40 -14.81
CA LYS A 98 5.36 1.84 -14.87
C LYS A 98 5.71 2.84 -13.78
N ARG A 99 4.71 3.54 -13.25
CA ARG A 99 4.86 4.51 -12.17
C ARG A 99 4.09 4.06 -10.96
N ILE A 100 4.68 4.22 -9.81
CA ILE A 100 4.04 3.88 -8.55
C ILE A 100 4.08 5.10 -7.64
N VAL A 101 2.91 5.54 -7.20
CA VAL A 101 2.78 6.53 -6.13
C VAL A 101 2.59 5.73 -4.86
N LEU A 102 3.49 5.92 -3.91
CA LEU A 102 3.56 5.14 -2.68
C LEU A 102 3.07 5.99 -1.52
N CYS A 103 2.11 5.50 -0.78
CA CYS A 103 1.66 6.12 0.48
C CYS A 103 1.42 5.05 1.52
N GLY A 104 1.30 5.45 2.77
CA GLY A 104 1.05 4.52 3.84
C GLY A 104 1.62 4.95 5.17
N ALA A 105 1.75 4.00 6.07
CA ALA A 105 2.19 4.23 7.43
C ALA A 105 3.57 3.63 7.68
N GLN A 106 4.25 4.10 8.75
CA GLN A 106 5.60 3.66 9.15
C GLN A 106 6.62 3.94 8.06
N THR A 107 6.85 5.22 7.82
CA THR A 107 7.67 5.74 6.73
C THR A 107 9.08 5.16 6.63
N ASP A 108 9.68 4.81 7.77
CA ASP A 108 11.11 4.52 7.80
C ASP A 108 11.49 3.12 7.30
N ALA A 109 10.74 2.09 7.69
CA ALA A 109 11.13 0.72 7.37
C ALA A 109 10.44 0.19 6.11
N CYS A 110 9.12 0.01 6.17
CA CYS A 110 8.37 -0.64 5.09
C CYS A 110 8.23 0.22 3.84
N ILE A 111 8.00 1.52 4.03
CA ILE A 111 7.84 2.45 2.91
C ILE A 111 9.17 2.64 2.18
N ARG A 112 10.24 2.85 2.92
CA ARG A 112 11.58 3.02 2.32
C ARG A 112 12.02 1.75 1.57
N SER A 113 11.86 0.59 2.18
CA SER A 113 12.23 -0.68 1.55
C SER A 113 11.46 -0.91 0.26
N THR A 114 10.16 -0.64 0.26
CA THR A 114 9.33 -0.79 -0.93
C THR A 114 9.69 0.24 -2.00
N PHE A 115 10.01 1.47 -1.60
CA PHE A 115 10.44 2.52 -2.51
C PHE A 115 11.69 2.08 -3.29
N TYR A 116 12.72 1.66 -2.58
CA TYR A 116 13.96 1.18 -3.22
C TYR A 116 13.74 -0.12 -4.00
N GLY A 117 12.91 -1.02 -3.47
CA GLY A 117 12.56 -2.26 -4.17
C GLY A 117 11.92 -1.99 -5.53
N GLY A 118 11.06 -0.99 -5.61
CA GLY A 118 10.45 -0.56 -6.87
C GLY A 118 11.47 0.02 -7.84
N ILE A 119 12.38 0.87 -7.35
CA ILE A 119 13.45 1.44 -8.17
C ILE A 119 14.32 0.34 -8.75
N HIS A 120 14.72 -0.63 -7.95
CA HIS A 120 15.55 -1.75 -8.40
C HIS A 120 14.88 -2.59 -9.49
N ARG A 121 13.56 -2.60 -9.52
CA ARG A 121 12.78 -3.35 -10.52
C ARG A 121 12.38 -2.51 -11.73
N GLY A 122 12.87 -1.27 -11.80
CA GLY A 122 12.66 -0.41 -12.96
C GLY A 122 11.40 0.46 -12.94
N TYR A 123 10.73 0.54 -11.80
CA TYR A 123 9.56 1.41 -11.66
C TYR A 123 9.97 2.85 -11.34
N ASP A 124 9.18 3.80 -11.84
CA ASP A 124 9.29 5.20 -11.46
C ASP A 124 8.51 5.39 -10.16
N MET A 125 9.22 5.64 -9.07
CA MET A 125 8.64 5.69 -7.73
C MET A 125 8.46 7.13 -7.26
N THR A 126 7.28 7.44 -6.75
CA THR A 126 6.96 8.72 -6.11
C THR A 126 6.39 8.46 -4.71
N LEU A 127 6.84 9.24 -3.76
CA LEU A 127 6.41 9.12 -2.38
C LEU A 127 5.43 10.23 -2.00
#